data_ea93b0e63b260514d5b015bde494465c
#
_entry.id   ea93b0e63b260514d5b015bde494465c
#
_cell.length_a   1.000
_cell.length_b   1.000
_cell.length_c   1.000
_cell.angle_alpha   90.00
_cell.angle_beta   90.00
_cell.angle_gamma   90.00
#
_symmetry.space_group_name_H-M   'P 1'
#
loop_
_entity.id
_entity.type
_entity.pdbx_description
1 polymer ?
#
loop_
_entity_poly.entity_id
_entity_poly.type
_entity_poly.pdbx_seq_one_letter_code
_entity_poly.pdbx_strand_id
1 'polypeptide(L)'
;VPNTRGYLSQETRERVAEAIAELNYRPNQIARALHGKSTQSIGLIVPTVALPFFGELTEHVEDFLADRGYRTFVCNSMGKADREQEYLDLLLSHRVDGIISSAHNDGLADYRSIHLPVVSVDRDLSPTVPNVRCDNEAGGRIAAEHLLKRGARRPALLTSRTGTHNLREKGYRQVLQQADIEPVVLTVDFNTPDAERPGLIRERLELVADDVDAVFATDDLTAAQVVEWVEDQGLRVPEDFKVIGFDGTVAIRRALPALTTIQQPIARLARAAVNLLLDQIDSMASASSGDRDSERREKHLRSPSPMGVRLLPGRTT
;
A
#
# COMPACT_ATOMS: atom_id res chain seq x y z
N VAL A 1 26.71 21.83 -14.47
CA VAL A 1 26.93 20.83 -13.40
C VAL A 1 28.20 21.16 -12.68
N PRO A 2 28.18 21.50 -11.39
CA PRO A 2 29.43 21.68 -10.67
C PRO A 2 30.09 20.30 -10.51
N ASN A 3 31.07 20.03 -11.34
CA ASN A 3 31.96 18.87 -11.19
C ASN A 3 32.89 19.20 -10.02
N THR A 4 32.69 18.60 -8.86
CA THR A 4 33.53 18.76 -7.68
C THR A 4 34.89 18.06 -7.78
N ARG A 5 35.14 17.35 -8.89
CA ARG A 5 36.41 16.69 -9.22
C ARG A 5 36.96 17.25 -10.54
N GLY A 6 37.68 18.33 -10.48
CA GLY A 6 38.37 18.89 -11.63
C GLY A 6 38.95 20.26 -11.35
N TYR A 7 40.03 20.59 -12.00
CA TYR A 7 40.90 21.75 -11.93
C TYR A 7 40.22 23.13 -12.16
N LEU A 8 39.01 23.35 -11.66
CA LEU A 8 38.37 24.66 -11.73
C LEU A 8 38.78 25.48 -10.51
N SER A 9 39.34 26.66 -10.76
CA SER A 9 39.60 27.64 -9.71
C SER A 9 38.33 28.06 -9.00
N GLN A 10 38.44 28.56 -7.76
CA GLN A 10 37.30 29.05 -6.99
C GLN A 10 36.57 30.18 -7.73
N GLU A 11 37.31 31.10 -8.34
CA GLU A 11 36.79 32.20 -9.16
C GLU A 11 35.94 31.68 -10.35
N THR A 12 36.37 30.61 -11.02
CA THR A 12 35.59 30.00 -12.13
C THR A 12 34.28 29.39 -11.64
N ARG A 13 34.29 28.79 -10.42
CA ARG A 13 33.07 28.23 -9.82
C ARG A 13 32.08 29.32 -9.44
N GLU A 14 32.54 30.42 -8.89
CA GLU A 14 31.71 31.57 -8.51
C GLU A 14 31.07 32.20 -9.76
N ARG A 15 31.84 32.46 -10.82
CA ARG A 15 31.33 32.98 -12.09
C ARG A 15 30.28 32.05 -12.74
N VAL A 16 30.48 30.73 -12.69
CA VAL A 16 29.52 29.78 -13.18
C VAL A 16 28.25 29.79 -12.32
N ALA A 17 28.38 29.90 -11.00
CA ALA A 17 27.22 29.96 -10.10
C ALA A 17 26.41 31.24 -10.32
N GLU A 18 27.09 32.40 -10.51
CA GLU A 18 26.46 33.67 -10.87
C GLU A 18 25.70 33.58 -12.21
N ALA A 19 26.36 33.06 -13.23
CA ALA A 19 25.70 32.87 -14.54
C ALA A 19 24.50 31.93 -14.47
N ILE A 20 24.57 30.84 -13.69
CA ILE A 20 23.42 29.93 -13.45
C ILE A 20 22.27 30.69 -12.78
N ALA A 21 22.56 31.54 -11.78
CA ALA A 21 21.57 32.33 -11.08
C ALA A 21 20.96 33.42 -11.98
N GLU A 22 21.79 34.15 -12.73
CA GLU A 22 21.38 35.22 -13.63
C GLU A 22 20.51 34.72 -14.79
N LEU A 23 20.85 33.56 -15.36
CA LEU A 23 20.11 32.91 -16.44
C LEU A 23 18.91 32.10 -15.93
N ASN A 24 18.66 32.03 -14.62
CA ASN A 24 17.70 31.13 -14.01
C ASN A 24 17.81 29.70 -14.58
N TYR A 25 19.05 29.29 -14.88
CA TYR A 25 19.31 27.99 -15.50
C TYR A 25 19.07 26.88 -14.48
N ARG A 26 18.09 26.01 -14.78
CA ARG A 26 17.84 24.80 -14.02
C ARG A 26 18.49 23.62 -14.78
N PRO A 27 19.51 22.96 -14.20
CA PRO A 27 20.12 21.79 -14.84
C PRO A 27 19.04 20.78 -15.19
N ASN A 28 18.96 20.42 -16.47
CA ASN A 28 18.01 19.39 -16.93
C ASN A 28 18.47 18.03 -16.39
N GLN A 29 17.69 17.44 -15.49
CA GLN A 29 18.03 16.16 -14.88
C GLN A 29 17.93 15.01 -15.86
N ILE A 30 17.06 15.11 -16.88
CA ILE A 30 16.97 14.15 -17.98
C ILE A 30 18.30 14.14 -18.75
N ALA A 31 18.92 15.30 -18.98
CA ALA A 31 20.24 15.38 -19.59
C ALA A 31 21.33 14.72 -18.72
N ARG A 32 21.22 14.76 -17.39
CA ARG A 32 22.13 14.04 -16.48
C ARG A 32 21.94 12.52 -16.55
N ALA A 33 20.69 12.05 -16.67
CA ALA A 33 20.37 10.64 -16.85
C ALA A 33 20.89 10.05 -18.17
N LEU A 34 20.94 10.87 -19.24
CA LEU A 34 21.56 10.48 -20.50
C LEU A 34 23.07 10.19 -20.40
N HIS A 35 23.73 10.71 -19.34
CA HIS A 35 25.14 10.44 -19.04
C HIS A 35 25.31 9.35 -17.96
N GLY A 36 24.33 8.47 -17.78
CA GLY A 36 24.38 7.36 -16.81
C GLY A 36 24.31 7.78 -15.34
N LYS A 37 23.81 8.99 -15.03
CA LYS A 37 23.62 9.46 -13.66
C LYS A 37 22.18 9.25 -13.21
N SER A 38 21.99 8.92 -11.93
CA SER A 38 20.68 8.84 -11.27
C SER A 38 19.86 10.11 -11.48
N THR A 39 18.56 9.98 -11.72
CA THR A 39 17.61 11.09 -11.77
C THR A 39 17.19 11.54 -10.39
N GLN A 40 17.50 10.75 -9.36
CA GLN A 40 17.01 10.90 -7.99
C GLN A 40 15.47 11.05 -7.94
N SER A 41 14.79 10.21 -8.70
CA SER A 41 13.33 10.22 -8.83
C SER A 41 12.79 8.81 -8.76
N ILE A 42 11.74 8.62 -7.97
CA ILE A 42 11.05 7.34 -7.77
C ILE A 42 9.58 7.51 -8.16
N GLY A 43 9.04 6.54 -8.87
CA GLY A 43 7.60 6.43 -9.12
C GLY A 43 6.91 5.72 -7.96
N LEU A 44 5.80 6.28 -7.49
CA LEU A 44 4.91 5.62 -6.53
C LEU A 44 3.54 5.47 -7.19
N ILE A 45 3.14 4.24 -7.52
CA ILE A 45 1.84 3.94 -8.11
C ILE A 45 0.92 3.43 -7.01
N VAL A 46 -0.21 4.11 -6.81
CA VAL A 46 -1.25 3.72 -5.84
C VAL A 46 -2.61 3.72 -6.53
N PRO A 47 -3.56 2.87 -6.07
CA PRO A 47 -4.90 2.85 -6.66
C PRO A 47 -5.66 4.13 -6.39
N THR A 48 -5.55 4.70 -5.19
CA THR A 48 -6.15 6.01 -4.86
C THR A 48 -5.52 6.60 -3.59
N VAL A 49 -5.15 7.86 -3.64
CA VAL A 49 -4.65 8.61 -2.47
C VAL A 49 -5.77 9.01 -1.50
N ALA A 50 -7.03 8.92 -1.91
CA ALA A 50 -8.18 9.29 -1.09
C ALA A 50 -8.48 8.26 0.01
N LEU A 51 -8.14 6.99 -0.18
CA LEU A 51 -8.28 5.98 0.85
C LEU A 51 -7.20 6.12 1.92
N PRO A 52 -7.56 6.12 3.21
CA PRO A 52 -6.64 6.44 4.32
C PRO A 52 -5.37 5.60 4.34
N PHE A 53 -5.44 4.30 4.04
CA PHE A 53 -4.25 3.44 3.97
C PHE A 53 -3.24 3.92 2.91
N PHE A 54 -3.70 4.19 1.68
CA PHE A 54 -2.82 4.62 0.60
C PHE A 54 -2.33 6.06 0.78
N GLY A 55 -3.15 6.93 1.39
CA GLY A 55 -2.74 8.28 1.76
C GLY A 55 -1.59 8.28 2.77
N GLU A 56 -1.75 7.53 3.88
CA GLU A 56 -0.72 7.40 4.92
C GLU A 56 0.55 6.68 4.40
N LEU A 57 0.38 5.66 3.55
CA LEU A 57 1.51 5.00 2.88
C LEU A 57 2.28 5.97 1.99
N THR A 58 1.57 6.77 1.18
CA THR A 58 2.17 7.78 0.28
C THR A 58 2.96 8.82 1.05
N GLU A 59 2.40 9.36 2.14
CA GLU A 59 3.07 10.31 3.02
C GLU A 59 4.39 9.75 3.55
N HIS A 60 4.37 8.53 4.10
CA HIS A 60 5.59 7.93 4.64
C HIS A 60 6.61 7.54 3.59
N VAL A 61 6.20 7.07 2.41
CA VAL A 61 7.12 6.75 1.31
C VAL A 61 7.81 8.03 0.82
N GLU A 62 7.05 9.10 0.62
CA GLU A 62 7.56 10.40 0.19
C GLU A 62 8.57 10.95 1.20
N ASP A 63 8.22 11.00 2.47
CA ASP A 63 9.08 11.48 3.56
C ASP A 63 10.40 10.70 3.62
N PHE A 64 10.36 9.37 3.60
CA PHE A 64 11.57 8.54 3.64
C PHE A 64 12.43 8.65 2.38
N LEU A 65 11.86 8.92 1.22
CA LEU A 65 12.59 9.17 -0.02
C LEU A 65 13.20 10.57 -0.03
N ALA A 66 12.47 11.59 0.44
CA ALA A 66 12.95 12.97 0.56
C ALA A 66 14.15 13.07 1.48
N ASP A 67 14.13 12.38 2.64
CA ASP A 67 15.28 12.28 3.56
C ASP A 67 16.56 11.74 2.90
N ARG A 68 16.41 10.98 1.80
CA ARG A 68 17.52 10.41 1.02
C ARG A 68 17.83 11.16 -0.27
N GLY A 69 17.19 12.34 -0.45
CA GLY A 69 17.41 13.23 -1.60
C GLY A 69 16.70 12.76 -2.87
N TYR A 70 15.76 11.82 -2.77
CA TYR A 70 14.91 11.41 -3.88
C TYR A 70 13.63 12.24 -3.93
N ARG A 71 13.07 12.37 -5.13
CA ARG A 71 11.73 12.96 -5.40
C ARG A 71 10.77 11.87 -5.76
N THR A 72 9.53 12.01 -5.32
CA THR A 72 8.47 11.04 -5.58
C THR A 72 7.50 11.56 -6.63
N PHE A 73 7.26 10.77 -7.68
CA PHE A 73 6.15 10.97 -8.61
C PHE A 73 4.99 10.10 -8.14
N VAL A 74 3.96 10.71 -7.58
CA VAL A 74 2.76 10.00 -7.14
C VAL A 74 1.81 9.82 -8.33
N CYS A 75 1.54 8.56 -8.68
CA CYS A 75 0.69 8.15 -9.79
C CYS A 75 -0.59 7.50 -9.23
N ASN A 76 -1.70 8.24 -9.29
CA ASN A 76 -3.00 7.81 -8.80
C ASN A 76 -3.78 7.12 -9.91
N SER A 77 -3.77 5.77 -9.96
CA SER A 77 -4.37 4.98 -11.05
C SER A 77 -5.90 4.92 -11.00
N MET A 78 -6.53 5.34 -9.92
CA MET A 78 -7.98 5.22 -9.70
C MET A 78 -8.50 3.78 -9.84
N GLY A 79 -7.66 2.80 -9.54
CA GLY A 79 -7.97 1.38 -9.71
C GLY A 79 -8.15 0.93 -11.16
N LYS A 80 -7.78 1.77 -12.16
CA LYS A 80 -7.95 1.49 -13.58
C LYS A 80 -6.66 0.95 -14.18
N ALA A 81 -6.78 -0.21 -14.85
CA ALA A 81 -5.66 -0.92 -15.44
C ALA A 81 -4.96 -0.12 -16.56
N ASP A 82 -5.74 0.48 -17.45
CA ASP A 82 -5.26 1.34 -18.53
C ASP A 82 -4.44 2.52 -18.01
N ARG A 83 -4.95 3.22 -17.00
CA ARG A 83 -4.25 4.34 -16.37
C ARG A 83 -2.97 3.92 -15.65
N GLU A 84 -2.98 2.76 -15.02
CA GLU A 84 -1.75 2.22 -14.40
C GLU A 84 -0.68 1.96 -15.45
N GLN A 85 -1.06 1.39 -16.60
CA GLN A 85 -0.13 1.19 -17.73
C GLN A 85 0.40 2.52 -18.27
N GLU A 86 -0.45 3.51 -18.47
CA GLU A 86 -0.04 4.85 -18.92
C GLU A 86 0.97 5.48 -17.95
N TYR A 87 0.75 5.36 -16.63
CA TYR A 87 1.71 5.85 -15.64
C TYR A 87 3.01 5.08 -15.65
N LEU A 88 2.96 3.76 -15.85
CA LEU A 88 4.15 2.96 -15.96
C LEU A 88 5.01 3.41 -17.16
N ASP A 89 4.40 3.58 -18.32
CA ASP A 89 5.08 4.06 -19.54
C ASP A 89 5.64 5.48 -19.33
N LEU A 90 4.88 6.34 -18.65
CA LEU A 90 5.33 7.69 -18.28
C LEU A 90 6.58 7.65 -17.39
N LEU A 91 6.58 6.85 -16.33
CA LEU A 91 7.71 6.72 -15.40
C LEU A 91 8.96 6.17 -16.10
N LEU A 92 8.78 5.18 -16.98
CA LEU A 92 9.84 4.62 -17.80
C LEU A 92 10.42 5.68 -18.77
N SER A 93 9.57 6.47 -19.43
CA SER A 93 10.00 7.55 -20.32
C SER A 93 10.74 8.66 -19.58
N HIS A 94 10.37 8.96 -18.33
CA HIS A 94 11.03 9.93 -17.47
C HIS A 94 12.30 9.38 -16.81
N ARG A 95 12.64 8.11 -17.07
CA ARG A 95 13.83 7.44 -16.54
C ARG A 95 13.95 7.55 -15.02
N VAL A 96 12.85 7.28 -14.31
CA VAL A 96 12.91 7.15 -12.85
C VAL A 96 13.92 6.07 -12.45
N ASP A 97 14.52 6.17 -11.29
CA ASP A 97 15.53 5.22 -10.82
C ASP A 97 14.90 3.93 -10.29
N GLY A 98 13.61 3.96 -9.94
CA GLY A 98 12.86 2.81 -9.47
C GLY A 98 11.38 3.10 -9.25
N ILE A 99 10.61 2.06 -8.96
CA ILE A 99 9.16 2.15 -8.77
C ILE A 99 8.74 1.40 -7.50
N ILE A 100 7.91 2.04 -6.68
CA ILE A 100 7.12 1.39 -5.62
C ILE A 100 5.68 1.33 -6.12
N SER A 101 5.07 0.14 -6.09
CA SER A 101 3.69 -0.03 -6.53
C SER A 101 2.84 -0.72 -5.46
N SER A 102 1.70 -0.13 -5.16
CA SER A 102 0.63 -0.72 -4.36
C SER A 102 -0.64 -0.91 -5.20
N ALA A 103 -0.47 -1.17 -6.48
CA ALA A 103 -1.54 -1.33 -7.46
C ALA A 103 -2.43 -2.53 -7.15
N HIS A 104 -3.69 -2.43 -7.57
CA HIS A 104 -4.73 -3.41 -7.27
C HIS A 104 -5.28 -4.14 -8.51
N ASN A 105 -4.68 -3.93 -9.68
CA ASN A 105 -5.13 -4.53 -10.92
C ASN A 105 -4.44 -5.89 -11.15
N ASP A 106 -5.24 -6.94 -11.35
CA ASP A 106 -4.74 -8.27 -11.70
C ASP A 106 -4.40 -8.30 -13.20
N GLY A 107 -3.24 -8.84 -13.54
CA GLY A 107 -2.88 -9.10 -14.95
C GLY A 107 -2.34 -7.90 -15.72
N LEU A 108 -2.02 -6.82 -15.04
CA LEU A 108 -1.35 -5.70 -15.67
C LEU A 108 0.08 -6.02 -16.01
N ALA A 109 0.42 -5.29 -17.08
CA ALA A 109 1.70 -5.05 -17.64
C ALA A 109 2.82 -5.82 -17.01
N ASP A 110 3.54 -6.30 -17.81
CA ASP A 110 4.70 -7.09 -17.57
C ASP A 110 5.73 -6.33 -16.70
N TYR A 111 5.38 -6.12 -15.41
CA TYR A 111 6.39 -5.69 -14.42
C TYR A 111 7.65 -6.58 -14.50
N ARG A 112 7.55 -7.78 -15.13
CA ARG A 112 8.66 -8.68 -15.44
C ARG A 112 9.55 -8.19 -16.55
N SER A 113 9.03 -7.39 -17.48
CA SER A 113 9.79 -6.83 -18.61
C SER A 113 10.52 -5.53 -18.26
N ILE A 114 10.25 -4.98 -17.07
CA ILE A 114 10.84 -3.72 -16.65
C ILE A 114 12.28 -3.94 -16.15
N HIS A 115 13.21 -3.25 -16.76
CA HIS A 115 14.62 -3.30 -16.40
C HIS A 115 15.00 -2.24 -15.34
N LEU A 116 14.06 -1.94 -14.45
CA LEU A 116 14.24 -1.05 -13.31
C LEU A 116 13.96 -1.79 -11.99
N PRO A 117 14.53 -1.36 -10.86
CA PRO A 117 14.11 -1.77 -9.54
C PRO A 117 12.62 -1.51 -9.31
N VAL A 118 11.90 -2.56 -8.91
CA VAL A 118 10.48 -2.47 -8.56
C VAL A 118 10.25 -3.19 -7.23
N VAL A 119 9.51 -2.56 -6.35
CA VAL A 119 9.04 -3.15 -5.08
C VAL A 119 7.53 -2.99 -5.01
N SER A 120 6.82 -4.06 -4.65
CA SER A 120 5.39 -3.99 -4.39
C SER A 120 5.09 -3.84 -2.90
N VAL A 121 3.98 -3.19 -2.58
CA VAL A 121 3.47 -3.07 -1.21
C VAL A 121 2.07 -3.64 -1.13
N ASP A 122 1.81 -4.44 -0.11
CA ASP A 122 0.56 -5.14 0.21
C ASP A 122 0.22 -6.28 -0.77
N ARG A 123 0.15 -6.03 -2.06
CA ARG A 123 -0.19 -7.06 -3.07
C ARG A 123 1.00 -7.52 -3.89
N ASP A 124 1.00 -8.81 -4.19
CA ASP A 124 1.98 -9.41 -5.09
C ASP A 124 1.68 -8.99 -6.54
N LEU A 125 2.64 -8.34 -7.20
CA LEU A 125 2.55 -7.96 -8.63
C LEU A 125 3.02 -9.10 -9.53
N SER A 126 4.13 -9.73 -9.16
CA SER A 126 4.67 -10.89 -9.87
C SER A 126 5.64 -11.67 -8.97
N PRO A 127 5.95 -12.94 -9.28
CA PRO A 127 6.91 -13.72 -8.50
C PRO A 127 8.33 -13.14 -8.45
N THR A 128 8.68 -12.28 -9.41
CA THR A 128 10.00 -11.65 -9.53
C THR A 128 10.11 -10.28 -8.89
N VAL A 129 8.98 -9.69 -8.51
CA VAL A 129 8.93 -8.40 -7.81
C VAL A 129 8.79 -8.65 -6.31
N PRO A 130 9.76 -8.24 -5.49
CA PRO A 130 9.65 -8.43 -4.06
C PRO A 130 8.49 -7.62 -3.48
N ASN A 131 7.78 -8.24 -2.55
CA ASN A 131 6.60 -7.68 -1.90
C ASN A 131 6.87 -7.37 -0.43
N VAL A 132 6.51 -6.18 -0.01
CA VAL A 132 6.51 -5.74 1.39
C VAL A 132 5.07 -5.67 1.87
N ARG A 133 4.70 -6.51 2.86
CA ARG A 133 3.33 -6.58 3.36
C ARG A 133 3.25 -6.81 4.86
N CYS A 134 2.10 -6.53 5.43
CA CYS A 134 1.77 -6.97 6.79
C CYS A 134 1.35 -8.46 6.79
N ASP A 135 1.25 -9.04 7.97
CA ASP A 135 0.69 -10.38 8.16
C ASP A 135 -0.85 -10.32 8.08
N ASN A 136 -1.34 -10.25 6.85
CA ASN A 136 -2.78 -10.18 6.56
C ASN A 136 -3.53 -11.43 7.06
N GLU A 137 -2.90 -12.61 7.02
CA GLU A 137 -3.51 -13.85 7.52
C GLU A 137 -3.67 -13.81 9.04
N ALA A 138 -2.61 -13.41 9.77
CA ALA A 138 -2.71 -13.17 11.21
C ALA A 138 -3.75 -12.10 11.53
N GLY A 139 -3.84 -11.03 10.72
CA GLY A 139 -4.85 -9.98 10.90
C GLY A 139 -6.28 -10.50 10.79
N GLY A 140 -6.59 -11.31 9.78
CA GLY A 140 -7.88 -11.97 9.65
C GLY A 140 -8.19 -12.91 10.80
N ARG A 141 -7.21 -13.67 11.27
CA ARG A 141 -7.33 -14.54 12.44
C ARG A 141 -7.62 -13.75 13.72
N ILE A 142 -6.85 -12.70 13.99
CA ILE A 142 -7.04 -11.85 15.18
C ILE A 142 -8.43 -11.21 15.17
N ALA A 143 -8.92 -10.75 14.01
CA ALA A 143 -10.25 -10.16 13.90
C ALA A 143 -11.35 -11.17 14.23
N ALA A 144 -11.31 -12.37 13.65
CA ALA A 144 -12.28 -13.43 13.90
C ALA A 144 -12.25 -13.89 15.37
N GLU A 145 -11.06 -14.19 15.93
CA GLU A 145 -10.89 -14.58 17.32
C GLU A 145 -11.46 -13.51 18.29
N HIS A 146 -11.21 -12.23 17.97
CA HIS A 146 -11.74 -11.14 18.79
C HIS A 146 -13.25 -11.10 18.75
N LEU A 147 -13.89 -11.19 17.58
CA LEU A 147 -15.35 -11.21 17.47
C LEU A 147 -15.97 -12.37 18.25
N LEU A 148 -15.45 -13.60 18.10
CA LEU A 148 -15.91 -14.76 18.85
C LEU A 148 -15.74 -14.60 20.37
N LYS A 149 -14.57 -14.08 20.80
CA LYS A 149 -14.32 -13.79 22.22
C LYS A 149 -15.27 -12.74 22.79
N ARG A 150 -15.75 -11.82 21.96
CA ARG A 150 -16.73 -10.80 22.33
C ARG A 150 -18.18 -11.29 22.22
N GLY A 151 -18.38 -12.59 21.95
CA GLY A 151 -19.66 -13.25 21.96
C GLY A 151 -20.40 -13.24 20.63
N ALA A 152 -19.75 -12.86 19.54
CA ALA A 152 -20.32 -13.06 18.20
C ALA A 152 -20.49 -14.55 17.93
N ARG A 153 -21.65 -14.94 17.38
CA ARG A 153 -21.98 -16.34 17.07
C ARG A 153 -22.02 -16.61 15.57
N ARG A 154 -22.32 -15.58 14.80
CA ARG A 154 -22.49 -15.65 13.35
C ARG A 154 -21.83 -14.44 12.69
N PRO A 155 -20.50 -14.28 12.82
CA PRO A 155 -19.81 -13.16 12.20
C PRO A 155 -19.77 -13.33 10.68
N ALA A 156 -19.86 -12.21 9.93
CA ALA A 156 -19.61 -12.16 8.50
C ALA A 156 -18.29 -11.44 8.20
N LEU A 157 -17.69 -11.78 7.06
CA LEU A 157 -16.60 -11.03 6.47
C LEU A 157 -17.13 -10.17 5.32
N LEU A 158 -16.83 -8.86 5.33
CA LEU A 158 -17.09 -7.97 4.22
C LEU A 158 -15.77 -7.54 3.60
N THR A 159 -15.55 -7.91 2.34
CA THR A 159 -14.26 -7.76 1.66
C THR A 159 -14.43 -7.31 0.20
N SER A 160 -13.34 -6.87 -0.44
CA SER A 160 -13.39 -6.45 -1.84
C SER A 160 -13.45 -7.62 -2.84
N ARG A 161 -12.93 -8.78 -2.48
CA ARG A 161 -12.93 -9.99 -3.31
C ARG A 161 -12.67 -11.23 -2.47
N THR A 162 -13.11 -12.39 -2.95
CA THR A 162 -12.82 -13.69 -2.34
C THR A 162 -11.71 -14.42 -3.10
N GLY A 163 -11.17 -15.46 -2.47
CA GLY A 163 -10.24 -16.39 -3.11
C GLY A 163 -8.92 -16.58 -2.39
N THR A 164 -8.08 -17.44 -2.97
CA THR A 164 -6.81 -17.89 -2.36
C THR A 164 -5.80 -16.79 -2.08
N HIS A 165 -5.90 -15.67 -2.80
CA HIS A 165 -5.03 -14.51 -2.61
C HIS A 165 -5.51 -13.54 -1.53
N ASN A 166 -6.75 -13.71 -1.02
CA ASN A 166 -7.25 -12.91 0.10
C ASN A 166 -6.80 -13.53 1.45
N LEU A 167 -5.62 -13.10 1.92
CA LEU A 167 -5.05 -13.64 3.16
C LEU A 167 -5.86 -13.24 4.40
N ARG A 168 -6.58 -12.09 4.40
CA ARG A 168 -7.48 -11.71 5.51
C ARG A 168 -8.65 -12.70 5.59
N GLU A 169 -9.25 -13.04 4.45
CA GLU A 169 -10.28 -14.08 4.37
C GLU A 169 -9.76 -15.45 4.82
N LYS A 170 -8.55 -15.83 4.39
CA LYS A 170 -7.94 -17.10 4.79
C LYS A 170 -7.83 -17.22 6.30
N GLY A 171 -7.27 -16.20 6.98
CA GLY A 171 -7.16 -16.19 8.44
C GLY A 171 -8.51 -16.21 9.15
N TYR A 172 -9.49 -15.46 8.65
CA TYR A 172 -10.86 -15.45 9.15
C TYR A 172 -11.51 -16.83 9.06
N ARG A 173 -11.47 -17.49 7.88
CA ARG A 173 -12.05 -18.83 7.67
C ARG A 173 -11.41 -19.90 8.54
N GLN A 174 -10.10 -19.84 8.76
CA GLN A 174 -9.40 -20.77 9.65
C GLN A 174 -9.98 -20.78 11.07
N VAL A 175 -10.24 -19.60 11.62
CA VAL A 175 -10.79 -19.46 12.98
C VAL A 175 -12.22 -19.97 13.06
N LEU A 176 -13.06 -19.61 12.10
CA LEU A 176 -14.46 -20.06 12.09
C LEU A 176 -14.58 -21.57 11.89
N GLN A 177 -13.75 -22.15 11.04
CA GLN A 177 -13.67 -23.61 10.86
C GLN A 177 -13.30 -24.33 12.14
N GLN A 178 -12.36 -23.79 12.95
CA GLN A 178 -12.00 -24.36 14.23
C GLN A 178 -13.13 -24.25 15.28
N ALA A 179 -14.01 -23.26 15.13
CA ALA A 179 -15.18 -23.04 15.97
C ALA A 179 -16.45 -23.76 15.45
N ASP A 180 -16.34 -24.53 14.38
CA ASP A 180 -17.49 -25.19 13.69
C ASP A 180 -18.58 -24.19 13.26
N ILE A 181 -18.16 -23.00 12.77
CA ILE A 181 -19.04 -21.96 12.26
C ILE A 181 -18.84 -21.84 10.75
N GLU A 182 -19.94 -21.90 9.99
CA GLU A 182 -19.91 -21.69 8.53
C GLU A 182 -19.60 -20.22 8.21
N PRO A 183 -18.53 -19.91 7.44
CA PRO A 183 -18.15 -18.54 7.13
C PRO A 183 -19.13 -17.85 6.18
N VAL A 184 -19.73 -16.75 6.59
CA VAL A 184 -20.46 -15.82 5.71
C VAL A 184 -19.46 -14.81 5.13
N VAL A 185 -19.42 -14.71 3.79
CA VAL A 185 -18.51 -13.77 3.10
C VAL A 185 -19.30 -12.93 2.10
N LEU A 186 -19.26 -11.63 2.30
CA LEU A 186 -19.89 -10.61 1.48
C LEU A 186 -18.81 -9.87 0.67
N THR A 187 -19.12 -9.54 -0.59
CA THR A 187 -18.17 -8.84 -1.45
C THR A 187 -18.75 -7.56 -2.03
N VAL A 188 -17.93 -6.50 -1.98
CA VAL A 188 -18.13 -5.26 -2.75
C VAL A 188 -16.79 -4.93 -3.42
N ASP A 189 -16.77 -4.97 -4.75
CA ASP A 189 -15.52 -4.81 -5.52
C ASP A 189 -14.75 -3.54 -5.15
N PHE A 190 -13.42 -3.63 -5.15
CA PHE A 190 -12.56 -2.50 -4.82
C PHE A 190 -12.78 -1.31 -5.76
N ASN A 191 -13.05 -1.58 -7.04
CA ASN A 191 -13.25 -0.57 -8.07
C ASN A 191 -14.69 -0.04 -8.15
N THR A 192 -15.58 -0.45 -7.23
CA THR A 192 -16.93 0.11 -7.13
C THR A 192 -16.84 1.63 -6.95
N PRO A 193 -17.53 2.43 -7.78
CA PRO A 193 -17.54 3.88 -7.61
C PRO A 193 -18.00 4.31 -6.22
N ASP A 194 -17.36 5.36 -5.66
CA ASP A 194 -17.65 5.83 -4.30
C ASP A 194 -19.13 6.20 -4.10
N ALA A 195 -19.80 6.70 -5.13
CA ALA A 195 -21.22 7.04 -5.08
C ALA A 195 -22.16 5.82 -4.99
N GLU A 196 -21.71 4.65 -5.47
CA GLU A 196 -22.50 3.41 -5.49
C GLU A 196 -22.17 2.50 -4.31
N ARG A 197 -20.94 2.61 -3.79
CA ARG A 197 -20.40 1.70 -2.75
C ARG A 197 -21.28 1.61 -1.50
N PRO A 198 -21.79 2.71 -0.89
CA PRO A 198 -22.66 2.61 0.29
C PRO A 198 -23.96 1.84 0.04
N GLY A 199 -24.56 2.06 -1.13
CA GLY A 199 -25.78 1.32 -1.53
C GLY A 199 -25.54 -0.17 -1.69
N LEU A 200 -24.43 -0.57 -2.32
CA LEU A 200 -24.07 -1.97 -2.49
C LEU A 200 -23.70 -2.63 -1.16
N ILE A 201 -23.01 -1.94 -0.25
CA ILE A 201 -22.71 -2.46 1.08
C ILE A 201 -24.02 -2.74 1.83
N ARG A 202 -24.95 -1.79 1.82
CA ARG A 202 -26.28 -1.93 2.42
C ARG A 202 -27.02 -3.13 1.83
N GLU A 203 -27.11 -3.25 0.51
CA GLU A 203 -27.75 -4.37 -0.17
C GLU A 203 -27.17 -5.73 0.26
N ARG A 204 -25.82 -5.83 0.35
CA ARG A 204 -25.17 -7.08 0.78
C ARG A 204 -25.45 -7.41 2.24
N LEU A 205 -25.52 -6.43 3.13
CA LEU A 205 -25.83 -6.62 4.54
C LEU A 205 -27.31 -7.02 4.74
N GLU A 206 -28.23 -6.43 4.00
CA GLU A 206 -29.67 -6.75 4.07
C GLU A 206 -29.94 -8.20 3.68
N LEU A 207 -29.17 -8.80 2.74
CA LEU A 207 -29.31 -10.20 2.36
C LEU A 207 -29.06 -11.20 3.49
N VAL A 208 -28.32 -10.79 4.53
CA VAL A 208 -27.89 -11.64 5.65
C VAL A 208 -28.26 -11.07 7.02
N ALA A 209 -29.09 -10.03 7.06
CA ALA A 209 -29.40 -9.27 8.28
C ALA A 209 -29.86 -10.15 9.45
N ASP A 210 -30.72 -11.16 9.17
CA ASP A 210 -31.24 -12.09 10.19
C ASP A 210 -30.23 -13.21 10.55
N ASP A 211 -29.19 -13.37 9.76
CA ASP A 211 -28.24 -14.48 9.86
C ASP A 211 -26.93 -14.13 10.51
N VAL A 212 -26.62 -12.85 10.69
CA VAL A 212 -25.33 -12.38 11.22
C VAL A 212 -25.50 -11.48 12.42
N ASP A 213 -24.54 -11.51 13.35
CA ASP A 213 -24.50 -10.69 14.57
C ASP A 213 -23.20 -9.88 14.71
N ALA A 214 -22.32 -9.98 13.71
CA ALA A 214 -21.09 -9.22 13.66
C ALA A 214 -20.54 -9.14 12.22
N VAL A 215 -19.75 -8.12 11.95
CA VAL A 215 -19.02 -7.97 10.69
C VAL A 215 -17.53 -7.66 10.95
N PHE A 216 -16.67 -8.42 10.29
CA PHE A 216 -15.30 -8.03 10.03
C PHE A 216 -15.23 -7.39 8.63
N ALA A 217 -15.03 -6.08 8.56
CA ALA A 217 -14.79 -5.36 7.32
C ALA A 217 -13.28 -5.24 7.06
N THR A 218 -12.84 -5.55 5.84
CA THR A 218 -11.41 -5.58 5.51
C THR A 218 -10.78 -4.21 5.27
N ASP A 219 -11.50 -3.12 5.55
CA ASP A 219 -11.01 -1.76 5.70
C ASP A 219 -11.91 -0.96 6.67
N ASP A 220 -11.36 0.12 7.24
CA ASP A 220 -12.03 0.91 8.26
C ASP A 220 -13.18 1.77 7.73
N LEU A 221 -13.13 2.24 6.48
CA LEU A 221 -14.23 3.03 5.90
C LEU A 221 -15.45 2.15 5.65
N THR A 222 -15.23 0.93 5.17
CA THR A 222 -16.29 -0.08 5.06
C THR A 222 -16.85 -0.43 6.43
N ALA A 223 -16.01 -0.57 7.46
CA ALA A 223 -16.47 -0.80 8.84
C ALA A 223 -17.37 0.34 9.35
N ALA A 224 -17.02 1.60 9.05
CA ALA A 224 -17.85 2.74 9.42
C ALA A 224 -19.24 2.69 8.76
N GLN A 225 -19.31 2.30 7.48
CA GLN A 225 -20.58 2.13 6.77
C GLN A 225 -21.43 0.97 7.34
N VAL A 226 -20.77 -0.09 7.84
CA VAL A 226 -21.48 -1.16 8.55
C VAL A 226 -22.06 -0.64 9.86
N VAL A 227 -21.32 0.17 10.64
CA VAL A 227 -21.83 0.78 11.88
C VAL A 227 -23.06 1.65 11.58
N GLU A 228 -23.00 2.51 10.56
CA GLU A 228 -24.12 3.35 10.12
C GLU A 228 -25.34 2.50 9.74
N TRP A 229 -25.13 1.43 8.97
CA TRP A 229 -26.22 0.52 8.60
C TRP A 229 -26.87 -0.14 9.82
N VAL A 230 -26.07 -0.61 10.80
CA VAL A 230 -26.57 -1.23 12.04
C VAL A 230 -27.44 -0.24 12.84
N GLU A 231 -26.98 0.99 12.98
CA GLU A 231 -27.71 2.07 13.67
C GLU A 231 -29.02 2.39 12.95
N ASP A 232 -29.05 2.43 11.62
CA ASP A 232 -30.26 2.60 10.80
C ASP A 232 -31.29 1.48 10.99
N GLN A 233 -30.84 0.25 11.33
CA GLN A 233 -31.74 -0.87 11.68
C GLN A 233 -32.27 -0.74 13.12
N GLY A 234 -31.90 0.30 13.87
CA GLY A 234 -32.28 0.48 15.27
C GLY A 234 -31.52 -0.44 16.24
N LEU A 235 -30.45 -1.08 15.80
CA LEU A 235 -29.59 -1.94 16.60
C LEU A 235 -28.45 -1.13 17.24
N ARG A 236 -27.98 -1.60 18.40
CA ARG A 236 -26.88 -0.95 19.13
C ARG A 236 -25.57 -1.65 18.85
N VAL A 237 -24.53 -0.85 18.66
CA VAL A 237 -23.14 -1.32 18.55
C VAL A 237 -22.41 -0.97 19.86
N PRO A 238 -21.84 -1.94 20.60
CA PRO A 238 -21.61 -3.35 20.24
C PRO A 238 -22.66 -4.33 20.80
N GLU A 239 -23.69 -3.87 21.54
CA GLU A 239 -24.56 -4.74 22.34
C GLU A 239 -25.32 -5.76 21.48
N ASP A 240 -25.95 -5.28 20.41
CA ASP A 240 -26.78 -6.08 19.53
C ASP A 240 -26.00 -6.59 18.30
N PHE A 241 -25.01 -5.79 17.83
CA PHE A 241 -24.19 -6.10 16.67
C PHE A 241 -22.75 -5.62 16.85
N LYS A 242 -21.76 -6.38 16.38
CA LYS A 242 -20.34 -6.05 16.55
C LYS A 242 -19.67 -5.76 15.22
N VAL A 243 -18.79 -4.75 15.20
CA VAL A 243 -18.07 -4.35 13.99
C VAL A 243 -16.59 -4.21 14.28
N ILE A 244 -15.75 -4.80 13.43
CA ILE A 244 -14.30 -4.63 13.45
C ILE A 244 -13.80 -4.26 12.06
N GLY A 245 -12.92 -3.27 11.99
CA GLY A 245 -12.28 -2.79 10.78
C GLY A 245 -10.86 -3.33 10.59
N PHE A 246 -10.19 -2.79 9.60
CA PHE A 246 -8.81 -3.09 9.27
C PHE A 246 -8.14 -1.83 8.69
N ASP A 247 -6.84 -1.66 8.90
CA ASP A 247 -5.87 -0.65 8.53
C ASP A 247 -5.43 0.18 9.74
N GLY A 248 -6.35 0.71 10.55
CA GLY A 248 -6.06 1.46 11.77
C GLY A 248 -5.20 2.69 11.55
N THR A 249 -5.42 3.41 10.44
CA THR A 249 -4.67 4.61 10.06
C THR A 249 -4.81 5.73 11.08
N VAL A 250 -3.87 6.68 11.06
CA VAL A 250 -3.92 7.85 11.96
C VAL A 250 -5.19 8.66 11.73
N ALA A 251 -5.60 8.85 10.47
CA ALA A 251 -6.81 9.60 10.11
C ALA A 251 -8.07 8.94 10.70
N ILE A 252 -8.22 7.63 10.51
CA ILE A 252 -9.38 6.86 11.03
C ILE A 252 -9.41 6.87 12.56
N ARG A 253 -8.29 6.64 13.23
CA ARG A 253 -8.23 6.66 14.70
C ARG A 253 -8.59 8.02 15.31
N ARG A 254 -8.39 9.11 14.56
CA ARG A 254 -8.80 10.46 14.97
C ARG A 254 -10.28 10.73 14.69
N ALA A 255 -10.77 10.30 13.52
CA ALA A 255 -12.15 10.56 13.09
C ALA A 255 -13.14 9.60 13.75
N LEU A 256 -12.76 8.33 13.93
CA LEU A 256 -13.59 7.25 14.44
C LEU A 256 -12.92 6.55 15.63
N PRO A 257 -12.68 7.26 16.76
CA PRO A 257 -11.92 6.72 17.90
C PRO A 257 -12.64 5.55 18.61
N ALA A 258 -13.92 5.36 18.31
CA ALA A 258 -14.71 4.25 18.84
C ALA A 258 -14.52 2.94 18.05
N LEU A 259 -14.03 3.00 16.82
CA LEU A 259 -13.90 1.83 15.95
C LEU A 259 -12.82 0.88 16.47
N THR A 260 -13.19 -0.39 16.69
CA THR A 260 -12.24 -1.48 16.88
C THR A 260 -11.65 -1.83 15.51
N THR A 261 -10.33 -1.92 15.40
CA THR A 261 -9.66 -2.18 14.12
C THR A 261 -8.37 -2.98 14.28
N ILE A 262 -7.95 -3.64 13.21
CA ILE A 262 -6.63 -4.25 13.08
C ILE A 262 -5.68 -3.23 12.45
N GLN A 263 -4.70 -2.76 13.23
CA GLN A 263 -3.74 -1.78 12.76
C GLN A 263 -2.61 -2.42 11.96
N GLN A 264 -2.37 -1.90 10.76
CA GLN A 264 -1.19 -2.18 9.96
C GLN A 264 0.00 -1.30 10.39
N PRO A 265 1.25 -1.80 10.32
CA PRO A 265 2.45 -1.02 10.62
C PRO A 265 2.88 -0.17 9.40
N ILE A 266 2.03 0.76 8.92
CA ILE A 266 2.16 1.45 7.61
C ILE A 266 3.53 2.15 7.46
N ALA A 267 3.96 2.91 8.47
CA ALA A 267 5.27 3.56 8.45
C ALA A 267 6.44 2.55 8.32
N ARG A 268 6.32 1.36 8.92
CA ARG A 268 7.34 0.30 8.78
C ARG A 268 7.31 -0.35 7.41
N LEU A 269 6.12 -0.53 6.82
CA LEU A 269 5.95 -1.01 5.45
C LEU A 269 6.60 -0.05 4.46
N ALA A 270 6.28 1.25 4.55
CA ALA A 270 6.87 2.30 3.72
C ALA A 270 8.39 2.32 3.83
N ARG A 271 8.93 2.31 5.04
CA ARG A 271 10.38 2.30 5.29
C ARG A 271 11.07 1.08 4.69
N ALA A 272 10.46 -0.10 4.83
CA ALA A 272 11.02 -1.33 4.27
C ALA A 272 10.98 -1.34 2.75
N ALA A 273 9.89 -0.84 2.14
CA ALA A 273 9.78 -0.73 0.69
C ALA A 273 10.82 0.23 0.12
N VAL A 274 11.00 1.41 0.74
CA VAL A 274 12.01 2.38 0.33
C VAL A 274 13.42 1.80 0.47
N ASN A 275 13.76 1.21 1.61
CA ASN A 275 15.10 0.61 1.80
C ASN A 275 15.36 -0.49 0.77
N LEU A 276 14.41 -1.40 0.57
CA LEU A 276 14.55 -2.49 -0.39
C LEU A 276 14.74 -1.99 -1.83
N LEU A 277 14.01 -0.93 -2.21
CA LEU A 277 14.15 -0.31 -3.53
C LEU A 277 15.53 0.34 -3.70
N LEU A 278 15.98 1.11 -2.72
CA LEU A 278 17.28 1.77 -2.78
C LEU A 278 18.44 0.78 -2.79
N ASP A 279 18.36 -0.31 -2.02
CA ASP A 279 19.33 -1.40 -2.06
C ASP A 279 19.41 -2.05 -3.46
N GLN A 280 18.28 -2.19 -4.16
CA GLN A 280 18.26 -2.68 -5.55
C GLN A 280 18.91 -1.68 -6.52
N ILE A 281 18.62 -0.38 -6.39
CA ILE A 281 19.23 0.68 -7.20
C ILE A 281 20.75 0.67 -7.06
N ASP A 282 21.25 0.61 -5.82
CA ASP A 282 22.68 0.59 -5.53
C ASP A 282 23.36 -0.68 -6.08
N SER A 283 22.69 -1.83 -5.98
CA SER A 283 23.17 -3.11 -6.52
C SER A 283 23.27 -3.09 -8.04
N MET A 284 22.33 -2.46 -8.75
CA MET A 284 22.36 -2.31 -10.20
C MET A 284 23.47 -1.35 -10.64
N ALA A 285 23.68 -0.25 -9.91
CA ALA A 285 24.74 0.70 -10.18
C ALA A 285 26.14 0.06 -10.01
N SER A 286 26.33 -0.73 -8.95
CA SER A 286 27.58 -1.46 -8.68
C SER A 286 27.87 -2.52 -9.72
N ALA A 287 26.85 -3.20 -10.23
CA ALA A 287 27.00 -4.22 -11.28
C ALA A 287 27.46 -3.63 -12.62
N SER A 288 27.08 -2.40 -12.93
CA SER A 288 27.52 -1.67 -14.11
C SER A 288 29.00 -1.29 -14.02
N SER A 289 29.58 -1.26 -12.82
CA SER A 289 31.00 -0.97 -12.55
C SER A 289 31.92 -2.19 -12.45
N GLY A 290 31.38 -3.42 -12.68
CA GLY A 290 32.20 -4.63 -12.80
C GLY A 290 32.36 -5.47 -11.55
N ASP A 291 31.69 -5.11 -10.45
CA ASP A 291 31.66 -5.90 -9.21
C ASP A 291 30.61 -7.02 -9.28
N ARG A 292 31.07 -8.30 -9.22
CA ARG A 292 30.24 -9.50 -9.43
C ARG A 292 29.87 -10.17 -8.10
N ASP A 293 29.13 -9.49 -7.25
CA ASP A 293 28.60 -10.12 -6.05
C ASP A 293 27.17 -10.68 -6.31
N SER A 294 27.11 -11.93 -6.80
CA SER A 294 25.85 -12.60 -7.14
C SER A 294 24.98 -12.90 -5.91
N GLU A 295 25.57 -13.14 -4.73
CA GLU A 295 24.82 -13.43 -3.49
C GLU A 295 24.09 -12.18 -2.98
N ARG A 296 24.68 -11.00 -3.13
CA ARG A 296 23.98 -9.74 -2.82
C ARG A 296 22.75 -9.54 -3.69
N ARG A 297 22.81 -9.85 -5.00
CA ARG A 297 21.68 -9.70 -5.90
C ARG A 297 20.49 -10.58 -5.53
N GLU A 298 20.71 -11.84 -5.18
CA GLU A 298 19.63 -12.75 -4.77
C GLU A 298 18.95 -12.29 -3.47
N LYS A 299 19.69 -11.69 -2.54
CA LYS A 299 19.14 -11.19 -1.28
C LYS A 299 18.17 -10.02 -1.47
N HIS A 300 18.44 -9.11 -2.43
CA HIS A 300 17.61 -7.94 -2.71
C HIS A 300 16.37 -8.24 -3.57
N LEU A 301 16.25 -9.45 -4.11
CA LEU A 301 15.08 -9.92 -4.83
C LEU A 301 14.09 -10.67 -3.93
N ARG A 302 14.42 -10.91 -2.66
CA ARG A 302 13.54 -11.64 -1.74
C ARG A 302 12.59 -10.69 -1.01
N SER A 303 11.33 -11.07 -1.00
CA SER A 303 10.33 -10.41 -0.15
C SER A 303 10.71 -10.57 1.33
N PRO A 304 10.68 -9.51 2.14
CA PRO A 304 10.87 -9.65 3.58
C PRO A 304 9.71 -10.42 4.21
N SER A 305 9.94 -10.96 5.41
CA SER A 305 8.88 -11.61 6.17
C SER A 305 7.74 -10.63 6.43
N PRO A 306 6.46 -11.08 6.38
CA PRO A 306 5.32 -10.25 6.67
C PRO A 306 5.43 -9.58 8.05
N MET A 307 5.02 -8.32 8.15
CA MET A 307 5.11 -7.55 9.38
C MET A 307 3.86 -7.76 10.24
N GLY A 308 4.04 -8.02 11.54
CA GLY A 308 2.95 -8.22 12.46
C GLY A 308 2.01 -7.02 12.54
N VAL A 309 0.72 -7.32 12.62
CA VAL A 309 -0.38 -6.38 12.87
C VAL A 309 -0.80 -6.43 14.33
N ARG A 310 -1.61 -5.49 14.78
CA ARG A 310 -2.14 -5.50 16.14
C ARG A 310 -3.61 -5.07 16.20
N LEU A 311 -4.35 -5.66 17.11
CA LEU A 311 -5.70 -5.21 17.45
C LEU A 311 -5.63 -3.88 18.22
N LEU A 312 -6.40 -2.90 17.77
CA LEU A 312 -6.72 -1.68 18.52
C LEU A 312 -8.16 -1.80 19.00
N PRO A 313 -8.38 -2.07 20.29
CA PRO A 313 -9.73 -2.17 20.80
C PRO A 313 -10.39 -0.79 20.85
N GLY A 314 -11.62 -0.73 20.37
CA GLY A 314 -12.52 0.40 20.48
C GLY A 314 -13.79 0.01 21.24
N ARG A 315 -14.92 0.62 20.87
CA ARG A 315 -16.23 0.39 21.48
C ARG A 315 -17.22 -0.29 20.53
N THR A 316 -16.79 -0.68 19.33
CA THR A 316 -17.65 -1.35 18.34
C THR A 316 -17.65 -2.87 18.45
N THR A 317 -16.91 -3.41 19.44
CA THR A 317 -16.89 -4.86 19.73
C THR A 317 -16.96 -5.16 21.21
#